data_d409ba53eb17b9d335775b63b0eb38cd
#
_entry.id   d409ba53eb17b9d335775b63b0eb38cd
#
_cell.length_a   1.000
_cell.length_b   1.000
_cell.length_c   1.000
_cell.angle_alpha   90.00
_cell.angle_beta   90.00
_cell.angle_gamma   90.00
#
_symmetry.space_group_name_H-M   'P 1'
#
loop_
_entity.id
_entity.type
_entity.pdbx_description
1 polymer ?
#
loop_
_entity_poly.entity_id
_entity_poly.type
_entity_poly.pdbx_seq_one_letter_code
_entity_poly.pdbx_strand_id
1 'polypeptide(L)'
;MKKRYESIEKPDKCPKCGAPVYRILYGLPTMSEKEYFNTYHEHVIFGGCCISEDDPEWACSKCGAEIYNVTHIPYKKKDAFAKLDAMLSEEEKKEMTKGDSCEYHFSLGMWIRNNWIYEQDEEYLKLLAEMFGNDSPFFEPDDLSDRIIKSYQRHLRGLKKKMQG
;
A
#
# COMPACT_ATOMS: atom_id res chain seq x y z
N MET A 1 -25.73 -5.71 8.85
CA MET A 1 -24.26 -5.60 8.91
C MET A 1 -23.85 -4.22 8.43
N LYS A 2 -22.97 -3.51 9.16
CA LYS A 2 -22.42 -2.22 8.72
C LYS A 2 -21.51 -2.52 7.51
N LYS A 3 -21.71 -1.84 6.38
CA LYS A 3 -20.88 -2.05 5.19
C LYS A 3 -19.48 -1.51 5.48
N ARG A 4 -18.47 -2.35 5.40
CA ARG A 4 -17.05 -1.98 5.50
C ARG A 4 -16.59 -1.44 4.14
N TYR A 5 -15.97 -0.29 4.13
CA TYR A 5 -15.35 0.28 2.95
C TYR A 5 -13.83 0.15 3.07
N GLU A 6 -13.20 -0.27 2.00
CA GLU A 6 -11.76 -0.53 1.94
C GLU A 6 -11.14 0.22 0.76
N SER A 7 -9.93 0.72 0.93
CA SER A 7 -9.18 1.39 -0.13
C SER A 7 -7.68 1.20 0.07
N ILE A 8 -6.93 1.13 -1.02
CA ILE A 8 -5.46 1.04 -1.01
C ILE A 8 -4.84 2.42 -0.79
N GLU A 9 -5.52 3.47 -1.26
CA GLU A 9 -5.11 4.86 -1.14
C GLU A 9 -6.26 5.69 -0.59
N LYS A 10 -5.93 6.90 -0.09
CA LYS A 10 -6.95 7.84 0.38
C LYS A 10 -7.93 8.16 -0.76
N PRO A 11 -9.20 7.79 -0.65
CA PRO A 11 -10.17 8.15 -1.68
C PRO A 11 -10.45 9.67 -1.65
N ASP A 12 -10.52 10.29 -2.80
CA ASP A 12 -10.95 11.70 -2.93
C ASP A 12 -12.40 11.89 -2.48
N LYS A 13 -13.24 10.88 -2.77
CA LYS A 13 -14.70 10.92 -2.53
C LYS A 13 -15.15 9.69 -1.76
N CYS A 14 -16.06 9.94 -0.84
CA CYS A 14 -16.68 8.89 -0.04
C CYS A 14 -17.48 7.91 -0.93
N PRO A 15 -17.23 6.59 -0.82
CA PRO A 15 -17.95 5.58 -1.60
C PRO A 15 -19.43 5.47 -1.25
N LYS A 16 -19.87 6.10 -0.14
CA LYS A 16 -21.26 6.09 0.29
C LYS A 16 -22.03 7.33 -0.15
N CYS A 17 -21.45 8.52 -0.08
CA CYS A 17 -22.18 9.78 -0.28
C CYS A 17 -21.47 10.79 -1.21
N GLY A 18 -20.30 10.48 -1.72
CA GLY A 18 -19.53 11.34 -2.64
C GLY A 18 -18.86 12.57 -2.00
N ALA A 19 -18.99 12.80 -0.70
CA ALA A 19 -18.34 13.91 -0.01
C ALA A 19 -16.81 13.66 0.17
N PRO A 20 -16.00 14.71 0.43
CA PRO A 20 -14.58 14.56 0.69
C PRO A 20 -14.28 13.58 1.82
N VAL A 21 -13.15 12.90 1.68
CA VAL A 21 -12.62 11.96 2.69
C VAL A 21 -11.40 12.57 3.35
N TYR A 22 -11.35 12.50 4.68
CA TYR A 22 -10.27 13.05 5.49
C TYR A 22 -9.53 11.92 6.19
N ARG A 23 -8.25 12.15 6.46
CA ARG A 23 -7.41 11.26 7.25
C ARG A 23 -7.86 11.29 8.70
N ILE A 24 -7.84 10.13 9.36
CA ILE A 24 -8.03 10.04 10.80
C ILE A 24 -6.66 10.13 11.48
N LEU A 25 -6.54 11.03 12.43
CA LEU A 25 -5.37 11.12 13.33
C LEU A 25 -5.75 10.56 14.68
N TYR A 26 -5.09 9.49 15.06
CA TYR A 26 -5.25 8.85 16.36
C TYR A 26 -4.27 9.42 17.38
N GLY A 27 -4.61 9.32 18.65
CA GLY A 27 -3.83 9.80 19.77
C GLY A 27 -4.51 10.92 20.55
N LEU A 28 -3.72 11.61 21.37
CA LEU A 28 -4.17 12.78 22.13
C LEU A 28 -3.65 14.04 21.43
N PRO A 29 -4.45 14.66 20.57
CA PRO A 29 -4.00 15.87 19.87
C PRO A 29 -3.86 17.03 20.87
N THR A 30 -2.82 17.84 20.70
CA THR A 30 -2.56 19.04 21.49
C THR A 30 -3.28 20.26 20.92
N MET A 31 -3.94 20.11 19.78
CA MET A 31 -4.62 21.17 19.06
C MET A 31 -5.97 20.68 18.49
N SER A 32 -6.87 21.59 18.15
CA SER A 32 -8.13 21.27 17.47
C SER A 32 -7.92 20.99 15.98
N GLU A 33 -8.89 20.34 15.32
CA GLU A 33 -8.88 20.11 13.87
C GLU A 33 -8.73 21.40 13.06
N LYS A 34 -9.33 22.49 13.55
CA LYS A 34 -9.22 23.81 12.92
C LYS A 34 -7.81 24.38 13.03
N GLU A 35 -7.16 24.25 14.18
CA GLU A 35 -5.77 24.68 14.38
C GLU A 35 -4.83 23.81 13.55
N TYR A 36 -5.07 22.51 13.46
CA TYR A 36 -4.32 21.60 12.61
C TYR A 36 -4.39 22.05 11.14
N PHE A 37 -5.60 22.32 10.62
CA PHE A 37 -5.78 22.83 9.26
C PHE A 37 -5.04 24.15 9.03
N ASN A 38 -5.11 25.11 9.98
CA ASN A 38 -4.43 26.39 9.85
C ASN A 38 -2.89 26.24 9.82
N THR A 39 -2.37 25.21 10.47
CA THR A 39 -0.91 24.96 10.57
C THR A 39 -0.39 24.17 9.38
N TYR A 40 -1.10 23.11 8.98
CA TYR A 40 -0.62 22.13 8.00
C TYR A 40 -1.37 22.17 6.66
N HIS A 41 -2.43 22.95 6.56
CA HIS A 41 -3.31 23.06 5.39
C HIS A 41 -3.95 21.71 4.96
N GLU A 42 -4.09 20.79 5.91
CA GLU A 42 -4.72 19.50 5.73
C GLU A 42 -5.93 19.34 6.63
N HIS A 43 -7.05 18.87 6.04
CA HIS A 43 -8.23 18.50 6.81
C HIS A 43 -8.08 17.09 7.37
N VAL A 44 -8.27 16.97 8.68
CA VAL A 44 -8.22 15.71 9.42
C VAL A 44 -9.45 15.51 10.28
N ILE A 45 -9.66 14.28 10.74
CA ILE A 45 -10.64 13.93 11.77
C ILE A 45 -9.84 13.34 12.93
N PHE A 46 -10.08 13.79 14.15
CA PHE A 46 -9.43 13.17 15.31
C PHE A 46 -10.15 11.90 15.70
N GLY A 47 -9.42 10.78 15.64
CA GLY A 47 -9.79 9.49 16.19
C GLY A 47 -9.62 9.45 17.71
N GLY A 48 -9.95 8.39 18.36
CA GLY A 48 -9.69 8.22 19.79
C GLY A 48 -8.22 8.01 20.13
N CYS A 49 -7.90 7.92 21.41
CA CYS A 49 -6.56 7.60 21.90
C CYS A 49 -6.27 6.08 21.95
N CYS A 50 -7.30 5.25 21.79
CA CYS A 50 -7.14 3.80 21.73
C CYS A 50 -6.95 3.39 20.26
N ILE A 51 -5.79 2.84 19.95
CA ILE A 51 -5.42 2.39 18.61
C ILE A 51 -5.49 0.87 18.59
N SER A 52 -6.08 0.31 17.54
CA SER A 52 -6.11 -1.13 17.24
C SER A 52 -5.55 -1.39 15.84
N GLU A 53 -5.20 -2.65 15.55
CA GLU A 53 -4.69 -3.05 14.24
C GLU A 53 -5.74 -2.94 13.12
N ASP A 54 -7.01 -2.87 13.48
CA ASP A 54 -8.14 -2.79 12.54
C ASP A 54 -8.85 -1.43 12.61
N ASP A 55 -8.12 -0.36 12.82
CA ASP A 55 -8.68 0.99 12.83
C ASP A 55 -8.77 1.57 11.41
N PRO A 56 -9.84 2.34 11.09
CA PRO A 56 -9.96 3.00 9.79
C PRO A 56 -8.91 4.11 9.66
N GLU A 57 -8.27 4.21 8.51
CA GLU A 57 -7.31 5.29 8.24
C GLU A 57 -7.97 6.59 7.80
N TRP A 58 -9.14 6.46 7.18
CA TRP A 58 -9.89 7.61 6.65
C TRP A 58 -11.36 7.57 7.04
N ALA A 59 -11.97 8.75 7.08
CA ALA A 59 -13.43 8.86 7.25
C ALA A 59 -14.02 9.95 6.37
N CYS A 60 -15.29 9.77 6.06
CA CYS A 60 -16.05 10.77 5.29
C CYS A 60 -16.38 11.98 6.15
N SER A 61 -16.06 13.18 5.65
CA SER A 61 -16.34 14.46 6.32
C SER A 61 -17.84 14.74 6.55
N LYS A 62 -18.74 14.08 5.79
CA LYS A 62 -20.18 14.35 5.86
C LYS A 62 -20.98 13.24 6.55
N CYS A 63 -20.75 11.98 6.21
CA CYS A 63 -21.57 10.86 6.70
C CYS A 63 -20.85 9.96 7.71
N GLY A 64 -19.59 10.28 8.03
CA GLY A 64 -18.79 9.49 9.00
C GLY A 64 -18.51 8.05 8.54
N ALA A 65 -18.65 7.73 7.25
CA ALA A 65 -18.31 6.39 6.77
C ALA A 65 -16.81 6.16 6.94
N GLU A 66 -16.48 5.14 7.69
CA GLU A 66 -15.11 4.71 7.96
C GLU A 66 -14.56 3.94 6.74
N ILE A 67 -13.33 4.25 6.36
CA ILE A 67 -12.64 3.63 5.24
C ILE A 67 -11.31 3.10 5.76
N TYR A 68 -11.13 1.81 5.58
CA TYR A 68 -9.98 1.08 6.07
C TYR A 68 -8.90 1.05 5.01
N ASN A 69 -7.68 1.39 5.41
CA ASN A 69 -6.54 1.16 4.54
C ASN A 69 -6.31 -0.35 4.44
N VAL A 70 -6.50 -0.85 3.26
CA VAL A 70 -6.07 -2.20 2.92
C VAL A 70 -4.67 -2.12 2.32
N THR A 71 -3.71 -1.56 3.04
CA THR A 71 -2.29 -1.79 2.76
C THR A 71 -1.98 -3.23 3.09
N HIS A 72 -2.60 -4.11 2.33
CA HIS A 72 -2.40 -5.52 2.53
C HIS A 72 -1.00 -5.91 2.10
N ILE A 73 -0.36 -6.44 3.05
CA ILE A 73 0.52 -7.57 2.86
C ILE A 73 -0.14 -8.44 1.78
N PRO A 74 0.45 -8.59 0.60
CA PRO A 74 -0.22 -9.30 -0.50
C PRO A 74 -0.23 -10.80 -0.25
N TYR A 75 -1.39 -11.38 -0.07
CA TYR A 75 -1.56 -12.84 0.01
C TYR A 75 -1.64 -13.54 -1.35
N LYS A 76 -1.66 -12.78 -2.43
CA LYS A 76 -1.65 -13.30 -3.80
C LYS A 76 -0.78 -12.41 -4.68
N LYS A 77 -0.07 -13.03 -5.61
CA LYS A 77 0.81 -12.33 -6.56
C LYS A 77 0.13 -11.22 -7.34
N LYS A 78 -1.14 -11.41 -7.72
CA LYS A 78 -1.95 -10.39 -8.40
C LYS A 78 -2.20 -9.16 -7.55
N ASP A 79 -2.37 -9.34 -6.24
CA ASP A 79 -2.65 -8.25 -5.31
C ASP A 79 -1.36 -7.44 -5.06
N ALA A 80 -0.20 -8.12 -4.98
CA ALA A 80 1.11 -7.47 -4.96
C ALA A 80 1.32 -6.60 -6.21
N PHE A 81 1.03 -7.15 -7.38
CA PHE A 81 1.18 -6.40 -8.63
C PHE A 81 0.21 -5.24 -8.73
N ALA A 82 -1.05 -5.41 -8.33
CA ALA A 82 -2.03 -4.33 -8.29
C ALA A 82 -1.59 -3.18 -7.37
N LYS A 83 -0.98 -3.49 -6.22
CA LYS A 83 -0.44 -2.47 -5.31
C LYS A 83 0.73 -1.73 -5.95
N LEU A 84 1.66 -2.43 -6.58
CA LEU A 84 2.79 -1.80 -7.28
C LEU A 84 2.32 -0.96 -8.48
N ASP A 85 1.30 -1.43 -9.21
CA ASP A 85 0.68 -0.68 -10.31
C ASP A 85 0.05 0.63 -9.85
N ALA A 86 -0.58 0.63 -8.67
CA ALA A 86 -1.19 1.83 -8.09
C ALA A 86 -0.17 2.84 -7.55
N MET A 87 1.01 2.38 -7.14
CA MET A 87 2.06 3.22 -6.55
C MET A 87 2.96 3.90 -7.59
N LEU A 88 3.15 3.26 -8.73
CA LEU A 88 4.11 3.68 -9.74
C LEU A 88 3.42 4.40 -10.88
N SER A 89 3.98 5.53 -11.30
CA SER A 89 3.54 6.25 -12.50
C SER A 89 3.80 5.42 -13.77
N GLU A 90 3.15 5.77 -14.86
CA GLU A 90 3.34 5.10 -16.14
C GLU A 90 4.77 5.27 -16.69
N GLU A 91 5.42 6.40 -16.38
CA GLU A 91 6.81 6.67 -16.71
C GLU A 91 7.74 5.72 -15.97
N GLU A 92 7.57 5.57 -14.65
CA GLU A 92 8.37 4.65 -13.82
C GLU A 92 8.18 3.20 -14.25
N LYS A 93 6.95 2.76 -14.52
CA LYS A 93 6.67 1.43 -15.07
C LYS A 93 7.38 1.18 -16.38
N LYS A 94 7.40 2.18 -17.28
CA LYS A 94 8.07 2.11 -18.56
C LYS A 94 9.59 2.00 -18.38
N GLU A 95 10.16 2.74 -17.46
CA GLU A 95 11.58 2.66 -17.09
C GLU A 95 11.93 1.28 -16.53
N MET A 96 11.10 0.76 -15.61
CA MET A 96 11.27 -0.56 -15.02
C MET A 96 11.29 -1.70 -16.06
N THR A 97 10.63 -1.53 -17.21
CA THR A 97 10.71 -2.54 -18.29
C THR A 97 12.07 -2.63 -18.94
N LYS A 98 12.92 -1.61 -18.80
CA LYS A 98 14.23 -1.49 -19.46
C LYS A 98 15.39 -1.70 -18.49
N GLY A 99 15.22 -1.23 -17.23
CA GLY A 99 16.24 -1.23 -16.20
C GLY A 99 16.51 -2.59 -15.57
N ASP A 100 17.59 -2.65 -14.81
CA ASP A 100 17.90 -3.80 -13.93
C ASP A 100 17.18 -3.66 -12.59
N SER A 101 16.86 -4.78 -11.93
CA SER A 101 16.22 -4.77 -10.61
C SER A 101 17.07 -4.08 -9.55
N CYS A 102 18.39 -4.16 -9.65
CA CYS A 102 19.33 -3.52 -8.74
C CYS A 102 19.15 -2.00 -8.66
N GLU A 103 18.70 -1.35 -9.73
CA GLU A 103 18.44 0.11 -9.76
C GLU A 103 17.33 0.51 -8.77
N TYR A 104 16.44 -0.43 -8.46
CA TYR A 104 15.27 -0.19 -7.59
C TYR A 104 15.49 -0.68 -6.15
N HIS A 105 16.69 -1.18 -5.81
CA HIS A 105 17.00 -1.77 -4.50
C HIS A 105 16.79 -0.78 -3.34
N PHE A 106 17.27 0.46 -3.47
CA PHE A 106 17.19 1.49 -2.44
C PHE A 106 15.88 2.32 -2.47
N SER A 107 15.05 2.14 -3.49
CA SER A 107 13.74 2.79 -3.61
C SER A 107 12.62 1.79 -3.36
N LEU A 108 12.13 1.16 -4.40
CA LEU A 108 11.04 0.19 -4.33
C LEU A 108 11.39 -1.03 -3.48
N GLY A 109 12.64 -1.52 -3.53
CA GLY A 109 13.10 -2.65 -2.72
C GLY A 109 13.03 -2.34 -1.22
N MET A 110 13.49 -1.15 -0.82
CA MET A 110 13.38 -0.71 0.58
C MET A 110 11.92 -0.55 1.01
N TRP A 111 11.06 0.00 0.13
CA TRP A 111 9.63 0.11 0.42
C TRP A 111 9.00 -1.29 0.62
N ILE A 112 9.30 -2.26 -0.26
CA ILE A 112 8.80 -3.64 -0.15
C ILE A 112 9.25 -4.27 1.17
N ARG A 113 10.53 -4.11 1.55
CA ARG A 113 11.05 -4.65 2.81
C ARG A 113 10.33 -4.07 4.01
N ASN A 114 10.15 -2.77 4.05
CA ASN A 114 9.50 -2.08 5.17
C ASN A 114 8.00 -2.38 5.29
N ASN A 115 7.32 -2.67 4.18
CA ASN A 115 5.87 -2.84 4.19
C ASN A 115 5.43 -4.30 4.07
N TRP A 116 6.25 -5.18 3.47
CA TRP A 116 5.83 -6.56 3.20
C TRP A 116 6.75 -7.63 3.83
N ILE A 117 7.90 -7.26 4.36
CA ILE A 117 8.88 -8.25 4.84
C ILE A 117 9.22 -8.04 6.32
N TYR A 118 9.64 -6.84 6.70
CA TYR A 118 9.98 -6.56 8.08
C TYR A 118 8.73 -6.60 8.97
N GLU A 119 8.90 -7.05 10.20
CA GLU A 119 7.84 -7.17 11.21
C GLU A 119 6.70 -8.16 10.86
N GLN A 120 6.90 -9.00 9.86
CA GLN A 120 5.95 -10.05 9.49
C GLN A 120 6.27 -11.37 10.18
N ASP A 121 5.24 -12.20 10.39
CA ASP A 121 5.44 -13.53 10.93
C ASP A 121 6.06 -14.51 9.91
N GLU A 122 6.62 -15.60 10.43
CA GLU A 122 7.32 -16.60 9.63
C GLU A 122 6.39 -17.30 8.60
N GLU A 123 5.12 -17.48 8.95
CA GLU A 123 4.14 -18.14 8.08
C GLU A 123 3.86 -17.28 6.84
N TYR A 124 3.63 -15.98 7.06
CA TYR A 124 3.45 -15.05 5.95
C TYR A 124 4.72 -14.92 5.09
N LEU A 125 5.88 -14.85 5.70
CA LEU A 125 7.14 -14.73 4.96
C LEU A 125 7.40 -15.97 4.09
N LYS A 126 7.08 -17.16 4.55
CA LYS A 126 7.10 -18.38 3.74
C LYS A 126 6.15 -18.29 2.55
N LEU A 127 4.91 -17.87 2.80
CA LEU A 127 3.91 -17.67 1.72
C LEU A 127 4.40 -16.66 0.68
N LEU A 128 4.97 -15.53 1.12
CA LEU A 128 5.51 -14.50 0.23
C LEU A 128 6.68 -15.05 -0.59
N ALA A 129 7.59 -15.78 0.04
CA ALA A 129 8.74 -16.40 -0.62
C ALA A 129 8.30 -17.42 -1.69
N GLU A 130 7.38 -18.32 -1.37
CA GLU A 130 6.80 -19.29 -2.31
C GLU A 130 6.11 -18.58 -3.49
N MET A 131 5.34 -17.55 -3.22
CA MET A 131 4.63 -16.75 -4.21
C MET A 131 5.57 -16.16 -5.28
N PHE A 132 6.79 -15.81 -4.88
CA PHE A 132 7.79 -15.20 -5.76
C PHE A 132 8.93 -16.16 -6.16
N GLY A 133 8.74 -17.46 -5.91
CA GLY A 133 9.63 -18.51 -6.41
C GLY A 133 10.91 -18.67 -5.59
N ASN A 134 10.80 -18.55 -4.28
CA ASN A 134 11.84 -18.92 -3.37
C ASN A 134 11.42 -20.18 -2.58
N ASP A 135 11.95 -21.32 -2.96
CA ASP A 135 11.69 -22.61 -2.29
C ASP A 135 12.62 -22.86 -1.09
N SER A 136 13.51 -21.88 -0.78
CA SER A 136 14.40 -21.97 0.37
C SER A 136 13.68 -21.57 1.66
N PRO A 137 13.84 -22.33 2.75
CA PRO A 137 13.31 -21.91 4.06
C PRO A 137 14.07 -20.72 4.64
N PHE A 138 15.23 -20.39 4.07
CA PHE A 138 16.03 -19.22 4.44
C PHE A 138 16.04 -18.24 3.29
N PHE A 139 15.62 -17.02 3.56
CA PHE A 139 15.68 -15.91 2.62
C PHE A 139 16.16 -14.65 3.33
N GLU A 140 17.02 -13.92 2.64
CA GLU A 140 17.38 -12.59 3.05
C GLU A 140 16.32 -11.59 2.56
N PRO A 141 15.93 -10.58 3.35
CA PRO A 141 14.95 -9.58 2.94
C PRO A 141 15.29 -8.88 1.62
N ASP A 142 16.56 -8.65 1.37
CA ASP A 142 17.06 -8.06 0.14
C ASP A 142 16.82 -8.95 -1.07
N ASP A 143 17.11 -10.25 -0.96
CA ASP A 143 16.87 -11.22 -2.02
C ASP A 143 15.38 -11.36 -2.33
N LEU A 144 14.54 -11.41 -1.30
CA LEU A 144 13.10 -11.53 -1.48
C LEU A 144 12.53 -10.30 -2.16
N SER A 145 12.92 -9.09 -1.73
CA SER A 145 12.49 -7.84 -2.37
C SER A 145 12.94 -7.76 -3.84
N ASP A 146 14.15 -8.18 -4.16
CA ASP A 146 14.68 -8.23 -5.53
C ASP A 146 13.89 -9.22 -6.41
N ARG A 147 13.53 -10.40 -5.88
CA ARG A 147 12.67 -11.38 -6.59
C ARG A 147 11.28 -10.83 -6.89
N ILE A 148 10.70 -10.07 -5.96
CA ILE A 148 9.42 -9.40 -6.16
C ILE A 148 9.54 -8.38 -7.30
N ILE A 149 10.57 -7.54 -7.29
CA ILE A 149 10.85 -6.56 -8.34
C ILE A 149 11.03 -7.24 -9.70
N LYS A 150 11.89 -8.25 -9.79
CA LYS A 150 12.10 -9.03 -11.03
C LYS A 150 10.82 -9.68 -11.55
N SER A 151 9.99 -10.16 -10.65
CA SER A 151 8.70 -10.77 -11.01
C SER A 151 7.73 -9.71 -11.56
N TYR A 152 7.70 -8.53 -10.95
CA TYR A 152 6.90 -7.41 -11.42
C TYR A 152 7.39 -6.86 -12.76
N GLN A 153 8.70 -6.71 -12.96
CA GLN A 153 9.27 -6.33 -14.26
C GLN A 153 8.87 -7.31 -15.38
N ARG A 154 8.88 -8.63 -15.09
CA ARG A 154 8.41 -9.64 -16.06
C ARG A 154 6.92 -9.48 -16.37
N HIS A 155 6.11 -9.14 -15.38
CA HIS A 155 4.68 -8.84 -15.56
C HIS A 155 4.49 -7.64 -16.49
N LEU A 156 5.16 -6.51 -16.23
CA LEU A 156 5.09 -5.31 -17.07
C LEU A 156 5.52 -5.57 -18.51
N ARG A 157 6.61 -6.33 -18.72
CA ARG A 157 7.06 -6.73 -20.07
C ARG A 157 6.03 -7.61 -20.78
N GLY A 158 5.31 -8.46 -20.03
CA GLY A 158 4.24 -9.31 -20.56
C GLY A 158 3.01 -8.50 -21.00
N LEU A 159 2.61 -7.49 -20.25
CA LEU A 159 1.54 -6.56 -20.60
C LEU A 159 1.88 -5.79 -21.88
N LYS A 160 3.11 -5.26 -21.99
CA LYS A 160 3.57 -4.53 -23.16
C LYS A 160 3.52 -5.36 -24.46
N LYS A 161 3.86 -6.65 -24.39
CA LYS A 161 3.76 -7.55 -25.56
C LYS A 161 2.32 -7.78 -26.01
N LYS A 162 1.36 -7.86 -25.06
CA LYS A 162 -0.07 -8.03 -25.37
C LYS A 162 -0.71 -6.80 -25.98
N MET A 163 -0.16 -5.59 -25.75
CA MET A 163 -0.68 -4.33 -26.31
C MET A 163 -0.13 -4.03 -27.72
N GLN A 164 0.92 -4.73 -28.14
CA GLN A 164 1.59 -4.53 -29.43
C GLN A 164 1.27 -5.61 -30.47
N GLY A 165 0.52 -6.64 -30.11
CA GLY A 165 0.05 -7.72 -30.99
C GLY A 165 -1.46 -7.68 -31.17
#